data_7841276dd5823ca9deb22a7fbc3c41fd
#
_entry.id   7841276dd5823ca9deb22a7fbc3c41fd
#
_cell.length_a   1.000
_cell.length_b   1.000
_cell.length_c   1.000
_cell.angle_alpha   90.00
_cell.angle_beta   90.00
_cell.angle_gamma   90.00
#
_symmetry.space_group_name_H-M   'P 1'
#
loop_
_entity.id
_entity.type
_entity.pdbx_description
1 polymer ?
#
loop_
_entity_poly.entity_id
_entity_poly.type
_entity_poly.pdbx_seq_one_letter_code
_entity_poly.pdbx_strand_id
1 'polypeptide(L)'
;MSAKEEFIEIFREHVHRDGAEALLDYLTNKSDFFTSPASARYHGAYAGGLCEHSLNVYHCLTDYLARERVTDLYGLEYSPESIALVALLHDVCKIGCYKPSTRNVKGEDGKWTQVPTFTYEDPLPYGHGEKSVYVINGFVRLTREEAMAIRWHMGFSGDEDKRLVGQAMQQYPLAFALSVA
;
A
#
# COMPACT_ATOMS: atom_id res chain seq x y z
N MET A 1 10.37 17.83 -5.91
CA MET A 1 10.71 16.48 -5.40
C MET A 1 9.85 15.48 -6.16
N SER A 2 10.41 14.39 -6.67
CA SER A 2 9.62 13.33 -7.28
C SER A 2 9.00 12.43 -6.20
N ALA A 3 7.94 11.68 -6.53
CA ALA A 3 7.32 10.74 -5.60
C ALA A 3 8.34 9.72 -5.03
N LYS A 4 9.27 9.26 -5.86
CA LYS A 4 10.35 8.36 -5.41
C LYS A 4 11.27 9.01 -4.39
N GLU A 5 11.66 10.27 -4.59
CA GLU A 5 12.53 11.00 -3.66
C GLU A 5 11.83 11.23 -2.32
N GLU A 6 10.56 11.63 -2.36
CA GLU A 6 9.74 11.84 -1.17
C GLU A 6 9.53 10.55 -0.38
N PHE A 7 9.22 9.44 -1.06
CA PHE A 7 9.10 8.12 -0.42
C PHE A 7 10.39 7.73 0.32
N ILE A 8 11.54 7.88 -0.36
CA ILE A 8 12.85 7.51 0.22
C ILE A 8 13.18 8.41 1.43
N GLU A 9 12.85 9.71 1.35
CA GLU A 9 13.07 10.66 2.45
C GLU A 9 12.22 10.26 3.67
N ILE A 10 10.91 10.11 3.51
CA ILE A 10 10.00 9.68 4.58
C ILE A 10 10.40 8.33 5.17
N PHE A 11 10.76 7.37 4.31
CA PHE A 11 11.17 6.04 4.76
C PHE A 11 12.42 6.12 5.65
N ARG A 12 13.46 6.85 5.21
CA ARG A 12 14.70 7.02 5.98
C ARG A 12 14.55 7.86 7.24
N GLU A 13 13.64 8.83 7.22
CA GLU A 13 13.35 9.65 8.40
C GLU A 13 12.68 8.86 9.52
N HIS A 14 11.84 7.89 9.17
CA HIS A 14 10.99 7.25 10.17
C HIS A 14 11.31 5.77 10.42
N VAL A 15 11.86 5.04 9.45
CA VAL A 15 12.05 3.57 9.56
C VAL A 15 13.49 3.24 9.88
N HIS A 16 13.75 2.82 11.13
CA HIS A 16 15.11 2.61 11.66
C HIS A 16 15.38 1.20 12.19
N ARG A 17 14.38 0.33 12.22
CA ARG A 17 14.57 -1.05 12.72
C ARG A 17 15.45 -1.88 11.80
N ASP A 18 16.01 -2.96 12.36
CA ASP A 18 16.89 -3.87 11.63
C ASP A 18 16.26 -4.34 10.32
N GLY A 19 17.02 -4.27 9.23
CA GLY A 19 16.58 -4.66 7.89
C GLY A 19 15.97 -3.53 7.05
N ALA A 20 15.74 -2.33 7.61
CA ALA A 20 15.14 -1.20 6.89
C ALA A 20 15.90 -0.82 5.61
N GLU A 21 17.23 -0.67 5.67
CA GLU A 21 18.05 -0.36 4.49
C GLU A 21 18.04 -1.48 3.44
N ALA A 22 17.98 -2.74 3.87
CA ALA A 22 17.88 -3.88 2.95
C ALA A 22 16.52 -3.91 2.23
N LEU A 23 15.44 -3.55 2.94
CA LEU A 23 14.11 -3.39 2.35
C LEU A 23 14.09 -2.23 1.36
N LEU A 24 14.65 -1.08 1.72
CA LEU A 24 14.72 0.08 0.83
C LEU A 24 15.56 -0.22 -0.42
N ASP A 25 16.68 -0.93 -0.28
CA ASP A 25 17.49 -1.40 -1.43
C ASP A 25 16.69 -2.36 -2.33
N TYR A 26 15.93 -3.28 -1.74
CA TYR A 26 15.03 -4.16 -2.50
C TYR A 26 13.99 -3.36 -3.30
N LEU A 27 13.29 -2.44 -2.67
CA LEU A 27 12.28 -1.60 -3.34
C LEU A 27 12.89 -0.76 -4.47
N THR A 28 14.10 -0.23 -4.24
CA THR A 28 14.74 0.76 -5.14
C THR A 28 15.45 0.09 -6.32
N ASN A 29 16.14 -1.03 -6.08
CA ASN A 29 17.11 -1.60 -7.01
C ASN A 29 16.77 -3.02 -7.50
N LYS A 30 15.86 -3.72 -6.80
CA LYS A 30 15.59 -5.16 -7.06
C LYS A 30 14.11 -5.43 -7.34
N SER A 31 13.27 -4.41 -7.37
CA SER A 31 11.85 -4.53 -7.66
C SER A 31 11.37 -3.43 -8.60
N ASP A 32 10.14 -3.57 -9.08
CA ASP A 32 9.46 -2.57 -9.89
C ASP A 32 8.57 -1.62 -9.09
N PHE A 33 8.70 -1.58 -7.75
CA PHE A 33 7.85 -0.79 -6.87
C PHE A 33 7.68 0.67 -7.32
N PHE A 34 8.77 1.33 -7.71
CA PHE A 34 8.76 2.73 -8.12
C PHE A 34 8.32 2.95 -9.57
N THR A 35 8.10 1.91 -10.33
CA THR A 35 7.66 1.98 -11.74
C THR A 35 6.35 1.25 -11.99
N SER A 36 5.89 0.45 -11.02
CA SER A 36 4.65 -0.31 -11.10
C SER A 36 3.42 0.60 -10.97
N PRO A 37 2.30 0.31 -11.65
CA PRO A 37 1.03 0.97 -11.39
C PRO A 37 0.41 0.46 -10.08
N ALA A 38 -0.46 1.26 -9.47
CA ALA A 38 -1.26 0.84 -8.32
C ALA A 38 -2.41 -0.09 -8.70
N SER A 39 -2.90 0.00 -9.94
CA SER A 39 -3.97 -0.85 -10.48
C SER A 39 -3.85 -1.00 -11.99
N ALA A 40 -4.56 -1.95 -12.58
CA ALA A 40 -4.62 -2.10 -14.03
C ALA A 40 -5.48 -1.03 -14.72
N ARG A 41 -6.52 -0.49 -14.05
CA ARG A 41 -7.56 0.33 -14.69
C ARG A 41 -8.16 1.44 -13.81
N TYR A 42 -7.91 1.42 -12.51
CA TYR A 42 -8.50 2.33 -11.54
C TYR A 42 -7.49 3.41 -11.12
N HIS A 43 -7.40 3.70 -9.83
CA HIS A 43 -6.46 4.68 -9.32
C HIS A 43 -5.00 4.27 -9.61
N GLY A 44 -4.15 5.24 -9.94
CA GLY A 44 -2.73 5.01 -10.18
C GLY A 44 -2.42 4.01 -11.31
N ALA A 45 -3.28 3.91 -12.34
CA ALA A 45 -3.09 3.00 -13.48
C ALA A 45 -2.07 3.53 -14.50
N TYR A 46 -0.90 3.95 -14.03
CA TYR A 46 0.23 4.47 -14.79
C TYR A 46 1.56 4.13 -14.11
N ALA A 47 2.66 4.24 -14.84
CA ALA A 47 3.99 3.94 -14.30
C ALA A 47 4.32 4.85 -13.11
N GLY A 48 4.69 4.25 -11.97
CA GLY A 48 4.95 4.95 -10.71
C GLY A 48 3.71 5.16 -9.83
N GLY A 49 2.52 4.80 -10.31
CA GLY A 49 1.27 4.96 -9.57
C GLY A 49 1.24 4.24 -8.22
N LEU A 50 1.97 3.11 -8.07
CA LEU A 50 2.06 2.39 -6.80
C LEU A 50 2.77 3.23 -5.72
N CYS A 51 3.87 3.87 -6.07
CA CYS A 51 4.59 4.76 -5.16
C CYS A 51 3.74 5.97 -4.76
N GLU A 52 3.10 6.63 -5.73
CA GLU A 52 2.22 7.78 -5.45
C GLU A 52 1.02 7.40 -4.58
N HIS A 53 0.41 6.23 -4.82
CA HIS A 53 -0.65 5.70 -3.98
C HIS A 53 -0.17 5.49 -2.53
N SER A 54 0.99 4.86 -2.34
CA SER A 54 1.57 4.65 -1.02
C SER A 54 1.82 5.97 -0.27
N LEU A 55 2.30 7.00 -0.96
CA LEU A 55 2.49 8.33 -0.38
C LEU A 55 1.16 9.00 -0.01
N ASN A 56 0.16 8.91 -0.89
CA ASN A 56 -1.17 9.46 -0.59
C ASN A 56 -1.78 8.81 0.66
N VAL A 57 -1.66 7.48 0.78
CA VAL A 57 -2.11 6.76 1.97
C VAL A 57 -1.31 7.18 3.21
N TYR A 58 0.01 7.38 3.10
CA TYR A 58 0.82 7.89 4.20
C TYR A 58 0.36 9.27 4.69
N HIS A 59 0.14 10.20 3.78
CA HIS A 59 -0.33 11.55 4.14
C HIS A 59 -1.74 11.51 4.73
N CYS A 60 -2.68 10.76 4.13
CA CYS A 60 -4.04 10.61 4.66
C CYS A 60 -4.04 9.97 6.06
N LEU A 61 -3.25 8.91 6.28
CA LEU A 61 -3.16 8.26 7.58
C LEU A 61 -2.56 9.18 8.64
N THR A 62 -1.50 9.91 8.29
CA THR A 62 -0.86 10.88 9.17
C THR A 62 -1.83 11.99 9.56
N ASP A 63 -2.54 12.58 8.59
CA ASP A 63 -3.55 13.61 8.83
C ASP A 63 -4.73 13.10 9.67
N TYR A 64 -5.15 11.85 9.44
CA TYR A 64 -6.22 11.24 10.22
C TYR A 64 -5.81 11.05 11.68
N LEU A 65 -4.63 10.48 11.92
CA LEU A 65 -4.12 10.21 13.27
C LEU A 65 -3.68 11.46 14.04
N ALA A 66 -3.35 12.56 13.35
CA ALA A 66 -3.02 13.83 13.98
C ALA A 66 -4.25 14.62 14.51
N ARG A 67 -5.47 14.15 14.23
CA ARG A 67 -6.69 14.85 14.68
C ARG A 67 -6.87 14.68 16.18
N GLU A 68 -7.00 15.80 16.90
CA GLU A 68 -7.23 15.86 18.35
C GLU A 68 -8.32 14.88 18.82
N ARG A 69 -9.43 14.77 18.08
CA ARG A 69 -10.50 13.84 18.45
C ARG A 69 -10.12 12.36 18.30
N VAL A 70 -9.19 12.05 17.41
CA VAL A 70 -8.71 10.68 17.20
C VAL A 70 -7.79 10.28 18.35
N THR A 71 -6.91 11.17 18.78
CA THR A 71 -6.00 10.96 19.91
C THR A 71 -6.75 11.01 21.24
N ASP A 72 -7.50 12.08 21.50
CA ASP A 72 -8.07 12.34 22.82
C ASP A 72 -9.30 11.49 23.16
N LEU A 73 -10.15 11.19 22.16
CA LEU A 73 -11.37 10.38 22.41
C LEU A 73 -11.17 8.89 22.17
N TYR A 74 -10.36 8.51 21.18
CA TYR A 74 -10.20 7.13 20.78
C TYR A 74 -8.86 6.55 21.21
N GLY A 75 -7.92 7.39 21.68
CA GLY A 75 -6.61 6.97 22.17
C GLY A 75 -5.75 6.30 21.07
N LEU A 76 -5.94 6.69 19.80
CA LEU A 76 -5.21 6.12 18.69
C LEU A 76 -3.88 6.85 18.53
N GLU A 77 -2.87 6.37 19.22
CA GLU A 77 -1.51 6.88 19.15
C GLU A 77 -0.56 5.79 18.62
N TYR A 78 0.15 6.12 17.56
CA TYR A 78 1.13 5.22 16.94
C TYR A 78 2.43 5.94 16.68
N SER A 79 3.54 5.21 16.73
CA SER A 79 4.85 5.79 16.41
C SER A 79 4.90 6.22 14.94
N PRO A 80 5.65 7.29 14.60
CA PRO A 80 5.89 7.68 13.21
C PRO A 80 6.44 6.52 12.36
N GLU A 81 7.26 5.64 12.96
CA GLU A 81 7.77 4.44 12.29
C GLU A 81 6.65 3.46 11.91
N SER A 82 5.72 3.17 12.82
CA SER A 82 4.58 2.29 12.53
C SER A 82 3.68 2.87 11.43
N ILE A 83 3.40 4.18 11.49
CA ILE A 83 2.60 4.89 10.47
C ILE A 83 3.28 4.78 9.11
N ALA A 84 4.58 5.10 9.03
CA ALA A 84 5.35 5.02 7.78
C ALA A 84 5.39 3.59 7.23
N LEU A 85 5.67 2.59 8.07
CA LEU A 85 5.73 1.19 7.65
C LEU A 85 4.39 0.72 7.07
N VAL A 86 3.28 0.92 7.78
CA VAL A 86 2.01 0.38 7.31
C VAL A 86 1.50 1.13 6.07
N ALA A 87 1.63 2.45 6.02
CA ALA A 87 1.11 3.23 4.92
C ALA A 87 1.95 3.11 3.64
N LEU A 88 3.28 3.20 3.75
CA LEU A 88 4.17 3.12 2.59
C LEU A 88 4.25 1.72 2.00
N LEU A 89 3.99 0.68 2.78
CA LEU A 89 4.27 -0.71 2.39
C LEU A 89 3.03 -1.61 2.29
N HIS A 90 1.81 -1.11 2.58
CA HIS A 90 0.60 -1.95 2.57
C HIS A 90 0.39 -2.73 1.27
N ASP A 91 0.81 -2.16 0.16
CA ASP A 91 0.58 -2.64 -1.21
C ASP A 91 1.83 -3.22 -1.90
N VAL A 92 2.90 -3.54 -1.17
CA VAL A 92 4.10 -4.17 -1.77
C VAL A 92 3.81 -5.54 -2.39
N CYS A 93 2.67 -6.15 -2.09
CA CYS A 93 2.15 -7.34 -2.77
C CYS A 93 2.00 -7.16 -4.28
N LYS A 94 1.88 -5.93 -4.76
CA LYS A 94 1.71 -5.58 -6.18
C LYS A 94 3.01 -5.61 -6.98
N ILE A 95 4.16 -5.72 -6.31
CA ILE A 95 5.47 -5.86 -6.96
C ILE A 95 5.47 -7.07 -7.91
N GLY A 96 5.88 -6.84 -9.16
CA GLY A 96 6.00 -7.87 -10.19
C GLY A 96 4.67 -8.38 -10.75
N CYS A 97 3.53 -7.77 -10.38
CA CYS A 97 2.20 -8.23 -10.77
C CYS A 97 1.66 -7.59 -12.06
N TYR A 98 2.26 -6.52 -12.53
CA TYR A 98 1.72 -5.77 -13.67
C TYR A 98 2.63 -5.84 -14.89
N LYS A 99 2.03 -6.12 -16.06
CA LYS A 99 2.73 -6.10 -17.35
C LYS A 99 2.08 -5.06 -18.27
N PRO A 100 2.85 -4.23 -18.98
CA PRO A 100 2.31 -3.31 -19.99
C PRO A 100 1.48 -4.06 -21.03
N SER A 101 0.34 -3.52 -21.39
CA SER A 101 -0.59 -4.07 -22.35
C SER A 101 -1.35 -2.96 -23.08
N THR A 102 -2.25 -3.31 -23.99
CA THR A 102 -3.15 -2.37 -24.66
C THR A 102 -4.59 -2.89 -24.61
N ARG A 103 -5.55 -1.97 -24.62
CA ARG A 103 -6.96 -2.30 -24.75
C ARG A 103 -7.62 -1.45 -25.82
N ASN A 104 -8.61 -2.01 -26.49
CA ASN A 104 -9.42 -1.25 -27.44
C ASN A 104 -10.51 -0.47 -26.69
N VAL A 105 -10.61 0.82 -26.98
CA VAL A 105 -11.64 1.72 -26.43
C VAL A 105 -12.38 2.34 -27.62
N LYS A 106 -13.71 2.36 -27.55
CA LYS A 106 -14.54 3.03 -28.55
C LYS A 106 -14.70 4.49 -28.17
N GLY A 107 -14.23 5.38 -29.02
CA GLY A 107 -14.38 6.83 -28.86
C GLY A 107 -15.83 7.29 -29.07
N GLU A 108 -16.11 8.54 -28.74
CA GLU A 108 -17.42 9.18 -28.95
C GLU A 108 -17.79 9.24 -30.45
N ASP A 109 -16.78 9.29 -31.33
CA ASP A 109 -16.91 9.23 -32.78
C ASP A 109 -17.22 7.82 -33.31
N GLY A 110 -17.37 6.84 -32.43
CA GLY A 110 -17.66 5.45 -32.75
C GLY A 110 -16.44 4.63 -33.22
N LYS A 111 -15.25 5.22 -33.33
CA LYS A 111 -14.05 4.53 -33.76
C LYS A 111 -13.36 3.84 -32.59
N TRP A 112 -12.74 2.71 -32.90
CA TRP A 112 -11.93 1.97 -31.94
C TRP A 112 -10.48 2.47 -31.95
N THR A 113 -9.96 2.80 -30.78
CA THR A 113 -8.55 3.18 -30.56
C THR A 113 -7.92 2.27 -29.54
N GLN A 114 -6.61 1.97 -29.73
CA GLN A 114 -5.84 1.27 -28.71
C GLN A 114 -5.30 2.27 -27.70
N VAL A 115 -5.55 2.00 -26.43
CA VAL A 115 -5.00 2.78 -25.32
C VAL A 115 -4.10 1.89 -24.45
N PRO A 116 -3.01 2.45 -23.90
CA PRO A 116 -2.16 1.74 -22.95
C PRO A 116 -2.98 1.28 -21.74
N THR A 117 -2.63 0.12 -21.22
CA THR A 117 -3.18 -0.46 -19.99
C THR A 117 -2.16 -1.41 -19.37
N PHE A 118 -2.53 -2.07 -18.29
CA PHE A 118 -1.75 -3.14 -17.69
C PHE A 118 -2.59 -4.40 -17.57
N THR A 119 -1.95 -5.57 -17.72
CA THR A 119 -2.51 -6.85 -17.31
C THR A 119 -1.99 -7.19 -15.93
N TYR A 120 -2.83 -7.83 -15.11
CA TYR A 120 -2.47 -8.30 -13.79
C TYR A 120 -2.20 -9.81 -13.86
N GLU A 121 -1.04 -10.24 -13.34
CA GLU A 121 -0.65 -11.62 -13.23
C GLU A 121 0.15 -11.78 -11.92
N ASP A 122 -0.43 -12.47 -10.95
CA ASP A 122 0.23 -12.64 -9.65
C ASP A 122 1.17 -13.84 -9.66
N PRO A 123 2.51 -13.64 -9.59
CA PRO A 123 3.48 -14.73 -9.57
C PRO A 123 3.53 -15.46 -8.22
N LEU A 124 2.94 -14.89 -7.16
CA LEU A 124 2.90 -15.45 -5.81
C LEU A 124 1.49 -15.28 -5.21
N PRO A 125 0.53 -16.16 -5.52
CA PRO A 125 -0.86 -16.05 -5.06
C PRO A 125 -1.00 -16.42 -3.57
N TYR A 126 -0.53 -15.53 -2.70
CA TYR A 126 -0.48 -15.73 -1.25
C TYR A 126 -1.63 -14.99 -0.50
N GLY A 127 -2.45 -14.27 -1.23
CA GLY A 127 -3.42 -13.32 -0.70
C GLY A 127 -2.89 -11.87 -0.77
N HIS A 128 -3.80 -10.90 -0.78
CA HIS A 128 -3.40 -9.51 -1.03
C HIS A 128 -2.60 -8.92 0.14
N GLY A 129 -3.24 -8.75 1.29
CA GLY A 129 -2.56 -8.20 2.49
C GLY A 129 -1.53 -9.15 3.09
N GLU A 130 -1.80 -10.47 3.07
CA GLU A 130 -0.88 -11.49 3.55
C GLU A 130 0.45 -11.48 2.79
N LYS A 131 0.40 -11.28 1.48
CA LYS A 131 1.61 -11.19 0.64
C LYS A 131 2.44 -9.97 1.00
N SER A 132 1.81 -8.82 1.26
CA SER A 132 2.53 -7.62 1.75
C SER A 132 3.23 -7.92 3.08
N VAL A 133 2.53 -8.49 4.05
CA VAL A 133 3.11 -8.90 5.34
C VAL A 133 4.27 -9.89 5.14
N TYR A 134 4.11 -10.89 4.27
CA TYR A 134 5.14 -11.88 3.97
C TYR A 134 6.40 -11.23 3.38
N VAL A 135 6.25 -10.35 2.39
CA VAL A 135 7.38 -9.65 1.75
C VAL A 135 8.11 -8.76 2.76
N ILE A 136 7.38 -7.96 3.55
CA ILE A 136 7.99 -7.05 4.52
C ILE A 136 8.73 -7.82 5.61
N ASN A 137 8.14 -8.89 6.15
CA ASN A 137 8.77 -9.72 7.19
C ASN A 137 10.03 -10.46 6.71
N GLY A 138 10.27 -10.54 5.41
CA GLY A 138 11.54 -11.01 4.84
C GLY A 138 12.71 -10.06 5.11
N PHE A 139 12.44 -8.83 5.51
CA PHE A 139 13.44 -7.78 5.76
C PHE A 139 13.31 -7.19 7.15
N VAL A 140 12.11 -6.72 7.49
CA VAL A 140 11.80 -5.96 8.71
C VAL A 140 10.73 -6.69 9.50
N ARG A 141 10.98 -6.93 10.80
CA ARG A 141 10.00 -7.56 11.67
C ARG A 141 8.86 -6.60 11.99
N LEU A 142 7.65 -6.93 11.52
CA LEU A 142 6.43 -6.21 11.88
C LEU A 142 5.96 -6.58 13.30
N THR A 143 5.39 -5.61 14.00
CA THR A 143 4.56 -5.88 15.18
C THR A 143 3.27 -6.56 14.76
N ARG A 144 2.53 -7.15 15.72
CA ARG A 144 1.23 -7.76 15.42
C ARG A 144 0.23 -6.72 14.91
N GLU A 145 0.20 -5.54 15.51
CA GLU A 145 -0.66 -4.43 15.10
C GLU A 145 -0.39 -4.02 13.64
N GLU A 146 0.87 -3.80 13.29
CA GLU A 146 1.29 -3.43 11.93
C GLU A 146 0.94 -4.53 10.91
N ALA A 147 1.23 -5.79 11.25
CA ALA A 147 0.90 -6.93 10.38
C ALA A 147 -0.61 -7.05 10.15
N MET A 148 -1.42 -6.85 11.20
CA MET A 148 -2.88 -6.86 11.08
C MET A 148 -3.40 -5.66 10.30
N ALA A 149 -2.81 -4.47 10.49
CA ALA A 149 -3.17 -3.30 9.71
C ALA A 149 -2.93 -3.53 8.21
N ILE A 150 -1.75 -4.01 7.85
CA ILE A 150 -1.41 -4.33 6.45
C ILE A 150 -2.29 -5.48 5.92
N ARG A 151 -2.52 -6.54 6.71
CA ARG A 151 -3.34 -7.68 6.28
C ARG A 151 -4.76 -7.26 5.93
N TRP A 152 -5.35 -6.33 6.69
CA TRP A 152 -6.77 -6.00 6.59
C TRP A 152 -7.03 -4.61 5.99
N HIS A 153 -6.04 -3.98 5.35
CA HIS A 153 -6.17 -2.62 4.79
C HIS A 153 -7.26 -2.50 3.71
N MET A 154 -7.59 -3.58 2.99
CA MET A 154 -8.70 -3.59 2.03
C MET A 154 -10.09 -3.45 2.70
N GLY A 155 -10.17 -3.62 4.02
CA GLY A 155 -11.39 -3.45 4.76
C GLY A 155 -12.51 -4.33 4.25
N PHE A 156 -13.70 -3.73 4.04
CA PHE A 156 -14.90 -4.43 3.57
C PHE A 156 -15.03 -4.48 2.04
N SER A 157 -14.05 -3.99 1.29
CA SER A 157 -14.09 -3.93 -0.18
C SER A 157 -13.65 -5.22 -0.88
N GLY A 158 -13.04 -6.16 -0.14
CA GLY A 158 -12.62 -7.47 -0.64
C GLY A 158 -13.68 -8.56 -0.47
N ASP A 159 -13.35 -9.79 -0.94
CA ASP A 159 -14.18 -11.00 -0.79
C ASP A 159 -14.02 -11.66 0.60
N GLU A 160 -13.46 -10.97 1.54
CA GLU A 160 -13.17 -11.44 2.89
C GLU A 160 -14.42 -11.66 3.73
N ASP A 161 -14.38 -12.60 4.70
CA ASP A 161 -15.44 -12.74 5.70
C ASP A 161 -15.57 -11.44 6.51
N LYS A 162 -16.69 -10.74 6.33
CA LYS A 162 -16.96 -9.44 6.95
C LYS A 162 -16.94 -9.47 8.48
N ARG A 163 -17.18 -10.64 9.09
CA ARG A 163 -17.07 -10.82 10.54
C ARG A 163 -15.61 -10.76 10.99
N LEU A 164 -14.71 -11.40 10.22
CA LEU A 164 -13.28 -11.36 10.50
C LEU A 164 -12.70 -9.96 10.28
N VAL A 165 -13.14 -9.27 9.23
CA VAL A 165 -12.77 -7.86 9.00
C VAL A 165 -13.18 -7.00 10.20
N GLY A 166 -14.44 -7.08 10.63
CA GLY A 166 -14.93 -6.33 11.79
C GLY A 166 -14.19 -6.67 13.08
N GLN A 167 -13.90 -7.95 13.32
CA GLN A 167 -13.13 -8.40 14.48
C GLN A 167 -11.68 -7.86 14.44
N ALA A 168 -11.04 -7.91 13.27
CA ALA A 168 -9.68 -7.41 13.10
C ALA A 168 -9.61 -5.90 13.36
N MET A 169 -10.53 -5.12 12.80
CA MET A 169 -10.58 -3.66 13.00
C MET A 169 -10.88 -3.28 14.46
N GLN A 170 -11.67 -4.08 15.18
CA GLN A 170 -11.95 -3.88 16.60
C GLN A 170 -10.73 -4.18 17.48
N GLN A 171 -9.98 -5.25 17.16
CA GLN A 171 -8.83 -5.68 17.93
C GLN A 171 -7.56 -4.91 17.60
N TYR A 172 -7.45 -4.42 16.36
CA TYR A 172 -6.31 -3.73 15.79
C TYR A 172 -6.78 -2.44 15.11
N PRO A 173 -7.02 -1.34 15.87
CA PRO A 173 -7.60 -0.11 15.32
C PRO A 173 -6.77 0.53 14.22
N LEU A 174 -5.45 0.28 14.15
CA LEU A 174 -4.61 0.73 13.03
C LEU A 174 -5.08 0.14 11.69
N ALA A 175 -5.68 -1.08 11.70
CA ALA A 175 -6.26 -1.66 10.49
C ALA A 175 -7.46 -0.85 9.98
N PHE A 176 -8.30 -0.35 10.88
CA PHE A 176 -9.38 0.56 10.52
C PHE A 176 -8.82 1.89 9.98
N ALA A 177 -7.88 2.51 10.71
CA ALA A 177 -7.28 3.77 10.31
C ALA A 177 -6.64 3.69 8.91
N LEU A 178 -5.87 2.62 8.64
CA LEU A 178 -5.24 2.39 7.34
C LEU A 178 -6.27 2.13 6.23
N SER A 179 -7.38 1.44 6.53
CA SER A 179 -8.40 1.12 5.53
C SER A 179 -9.23 2.32 5.08
N VAL A 180 -9.24 3.40 5.84
CA VAL A 180 -9.96 4.65 5.50
C VAL A 180 -9.04 5.75 4.96
N ALA A 181 -7.73 5.55 5.03
CA ALA A 181 -6.72 6.44 4.47
C ALA A 181 -6.51 6.18 2.97
#